data_e1e41060e78018d3e5b10f7038dff1c7
#
_entry.id   e1e41060e78018d3e5b10f7038dff1c7
#
_cell.length_a   1.000
_cell.length_b   1.000
_cell.length_c   1.000
_cell.angle_alpha   90.00
_cell.angle_beta   90.00
_cell.angle_gamma   90.00
#
_symmetry.space_group_name_H-M   'P 1'
#
loop_
_entity.id
_entity.type
_entity.pdbx_description
1 polymer ?
#
loop_
_entity_poly.entity_id
_entity_poly.type
_entity_poly.pdbx_seq_one_letter_code
_entity_poly.pdbx_strand_id
1 'polypeptide(L)'
;MRLNKQLYSTKTRWEELAGFSRALRVGNNIYVAGTTASDSNGIVGKDDPAKQMHFILNRIEKAIIHLGGTLNDVIRTRIYVRDISDWEVIAKIHGDKFCQIRPVNTLIQAILVGDCLVEVEAEAIIQQETSNENIPAGV
;
A
#
# COMPACT_ATOMS: atom_id res chain seq x y z
N MET A 1 22.46 15.86 11.69
CA MET A 1 22.06 15.58 10.29
C MET A 1 20.57 15.40 10.24
N ARG A 2 19.84 16.26 9.52
CA ARG A 2 18.40 16.05 9.31
C ARG A 2 18.20 14.94 8.31
N LEU A 3 17.48 13.87 8.70
CA LEU A 3 16.99 12.90 7.75
C LEU A 3 16.05 13.59 6.76
N ASN A 4 16.32 13.44 5.47
CA ASN A 4 15.52 14.04 4.42
C ASN A 4 14.24 13.19 4.26
N LYS A 5 13.19 13.59 5.00
CA LYS A 5 11.93 12.87 5.06
C LYS A 5 10.85 13.67 4.33
N GLN A 6 10.23 13.05 3.32
CA GLN A 6 9.12 13.62 2.60
C GLN A 6 7.82 12.94 3.06
N LEU A 7 6.85 13.75 3.47
CA LEU A 7 5.55 13.27 3.97
C LEU A 7 4.47 13.44 2.90
N TYR A 8 3.53 12.50 2.88
CA TYR A 8 2.32 12.56 2.07
C TYR A 8 1.10 12.36 2.95
N SER A 9 0.13 13.26 2.83
CA SER A 9 -1.12 13.22 3.60
C SER A 9 -2.33 13.21 2.68
N THR A 10 -3.34 12.43 3.04
CA THR A 10 -4.68 12.48 2.45
C THR A 10 -5.65 13.29 3.31
N LYS A 11 -5.13 13.95 4.36
CA LYS A 11 -5.87 14.85 5.27
C LYS A 11 -7.07 14.16 5.93
N THR A 12 -6.91 12.88 6.29
CA THR A 12 -7.93 12.20 7.07
C THR A 12 -7.85 12.62 8.54
N ARG A 13 -9.00 12.55 9.23
CA ARG A 13 -9.03 12.83 10.68
C ARG A 13 -8.13 11.87 11.48
N TRP A 14 -7.90 10.67 10.99
CA TRP A 14 -7.06 9.66 11.62
C TRP A 14 -5.59 10.06 11.64
N GLU A 15 -5.11 10.63 10.54
CA GLU A 15 -3.74 11.13 10.42
C GLU A 15 -3.47 12.24 11.43
N GLU A 16 -4.40 13.18 11.57
CA GLU A 16 -4.27 14.28 12.52
C GLU A 16 -4.39 13.81 13.96
N LEU A 17 -5.41 13.02 14.27
CA LEU A 17 -5.67 12.53 15.63
C LEU A 17 -4.52 11.68 16.18
N ALA A 18 -4.01 10.74 15.36
CA ALA A 18 -2.98 9.80 15.79
C ALA A 18 -1.55 10.26 15.47
N GLY A 19 -1.39 11.38 14.78
CA GLY A 19 -0.07 11.96 14.49
C GLY A 19 0.73 11.16 13.48
N PHE A 20 0.08 10.66 12.41
CA PHE A 20 0.79 9.91 11.36
C PHE A 20 0.56 10.49 9.96
N SER A 21 1.39 10.09 9.03
CA SER A 21 1.24 10.41 7.62
C SER A 21 0.67 9.22 6.84
N ARG A 22 -0.06 9.48 5.75
CA ARG A 22 -0.55 8.40 4.87
C ARG A 22 0.61 7.61 4.29
N ALA A 23 1.67 8.30 3.92
CA ALA A 23 2.90 7.69 3.44
C ALA A 23 4.08 8.63 3.69
N LEU A 24 5.28 8.08 3.67
CA LEU A 24 6.49 8.86 3.75
C LEU A 24 7.61 8.21 2.96
N ARG A 25 8.56 9.05 2.54
CA ARG A 25 9.78 8.62 1.87
C ARG A 25 11.00 9.04 2.67
N VAL A 26 11.93 8.11 2.86
CA VAL A 26 13.27 8.35 3.41
C VAL A 26 14.29 7.71 2.47
N GLY A 27 15.16 8.51 1.84
CA GLY A 27 16.06 7.99 0.80
C GLY A 27 15.25 7.38 -0.35
N ASN A 28 15.49 6.12 -0.65
CA ASN A 28 14.73 5.36 -1.65
C ASN A 28 13.60 4.51 -1.05
N ASN A 29 13.40 4.57 0.25
CA ASN A 29 12.39 3.78 0.96
C ASN A 29 11.09 4.57 1.08
N ILE A 30 9.99 3.93 0.69
CA ILE A 30 8.64 4.49 0.81
C ILE A 30 7.84 3.54 1.70
N TYR A 31 7.15 4.12 2.68
CA TYR A 31 6.27 3.41 3.61
C TYR A 31 4.87 3.97 3.48
N VAL A 32 3.90 3.09 3.27
CA VAL A 32 2.48 3.47 3.21
C VAL A 32 1.78 2.88 4.41
N ALA A 33 1.15 3.75 5.18
CA ALA A 33 0.39 3.37 6.37
C ALA A 33 -0.81 2.50 6.02
N GLY A 34 -1.36 1.82 7.02
CA GLY A 34 -2.63 1.11 6.90
C GLY A 34 -3.67 2.01 6.25
N THR A 35 -4.20 1.56 5.12
CA THR A 35 -5.08 2.32 4.24
C THR A 35 -6.40 1.61 4.11
N THR A 36 -7.50 2.33 4.32
CA THR A 36 -8.87 1.84 4.21
C THR A 36 -9.63 2.57 3.12
N ALA A 37 -10.75 2.01 2.69
CA ALA A 37 -11.61 2.60 1.67
C ALA A 37 -12.55 3.63 2.31
N SER A 38 -12.03 4.80 2.60
CA SER A 38 -12.81 5.90 3.15
C SER A 38 -12.40 7.24 2.52
N ASP A 39 -13.36 8.12 2.38
CA ASP A 39 -13.16 9.50 1.94
C ASP A 39 -13.90 10.47 2.88
N SER A 40 -14.01 11.74 2.49
CA SER A 40 -14.71 12.77 3.28
C SER A 40 -16.18 12.47 3.53
N ASN A 41 -16.78 11.58 2.73
CA ASN A 41 -18.19 11.18 2.83
C ASN A 41 -18.42 9.88 3.61
N GLY A 42 -17.33 9.24 4.08
CA GLY A 42 -17.37 7.98 4.83
C GLY A 42 -16.79 6.81 4.04
N ILE A 43 -17.32 5.62 4.27
CA ILE A 43 -16.81 4.39 3.64
C ILE A 43 -17.21 4.33 2.17
N VAL A 44 -16.21 4.05 1.32
CA VAL A 44 -16.40 3.77 -0.11
C VAL A 44 -16.58 2.26 -0.27
N GLY A 45 -17.66 1.85 -0.94
CA GLY A 45 -17.95 0.42 -1.13
C GLY A 45 -18.43 -0.27 0.14
N LYS A 46 -19.43 0.32 0.82
CA LYS A 46 -20.03 -0.29 2.00
C LYS A 46 -20.50 -1.72 1.67
N ASP A 47 -20.16 -2.66 2.55
CA ASP A 47 -20.47 -4.09 2.42
C ASP A 47 -19.92 -4.76 1.12
N ASP A 48 -18.97 -4.11 0.44
CA ASP A 48 -18.37 -4.61 -0.80
C ASP A 48 -16.84 -4.69 -0.67
N PRO A 49 -16.30 -5.85 -0.27
CA PRO A 49 -14.85 -6.01 -0.06
C PRO A 49 -14.04 -5.81 -1.34
N ALA A 50 -14.56 -6.22 -2.51
CA ALA A 50 -13.89 -6.04 -3.79
C ALA A 50 -13.72 -4.56 -4.12
N LYS A 51 -14.79 -3.78 -3.99
CA LYS A 51 -14.77 -2.34 -4.24
C LYS A 51 -13.82 -1.62 -3.28
N GLN A 52 -13.84 -2.00 -2.01
CA GLN A 52 -12.92 -1.45 -1.01
C GLN A 52 -11.46 -1.76 -1.37
N MET A 53 -11.16 -2.99 -1.75
CA MET A 53 -9.79 -3.38 -2.12
C MET A 53 -9.27 -2.60 -3.34
N HIS A 54 -10.07 -2.45 -4.38
CA HIS A 54 -9.71 -1.64 -5.55
C HIS A 54 -9.42 -0.18 -5.17
N PHE A 55 -10.28 0.42 -4.36
CA PHE A 55 -10.08 1.79 -3.88
C PHE A 55 -8.76 1.94 -3.11
N ILE A 56 -8.50 1.00 -2.20
CA ILE A 56 -7.29 1.01 -1.37
C ILE A 56 -6.03 0.89 -2.22
N LEU A 57 -5.98 -0.05 -3.16
CA LEU A 57 -4.80 -0.24 -4.01
C LEU A 57 -4.53 0.99 -4.89
N ASN A 58 -5.58 1.64 -5.40
CA ASN A 58 -5.43 2.89 -6.13
C ASN A 58 -4.89 4.01 -5.25
N ARG A 59 -5.34 4.11 -4.01
CA ARG A 59 -4.85 5.10 -3.04
C ARG A 59 -3.38 4.87 -2.69
N ILE A 60 -2.98 3.62 -2.48
CA ILE A 60 -1.58 3.25 -2.25
C ILE A 60 -0.71 3.63 -3.44
N GLU A 61 -1.14 3.30 -4.66
CA GLU A 61 -0.42 3.65 -5.88
C GLU A 61 -0.22 5.15 -6.03
N LYS A 62 -1.26 5.95 -5.79
CA LYS A 62 -1.17 7.42 -5.84
C LYS A 62 -0.18 7.97 -4.83
N ALA A 63 -0.15 7.42 -3.61
CA ALA A 63 0.81 7.82 -2.59
C ALA A 63 2.24 7.54 -3.01
N ILE A 64 2.50 6.35 -3.54
CA ILE A 64 3.82 5.93 -4.02
C ILE A 64 4.28 6.83 -5.18
N ILE A 65 3.40 7.09 -6.16
CA ILE A 65 3.71 7.96 -7.31
C ILE A 65 4.01 9.38 -6.83
N HIS A 66 3.22 9.92 -5.91
CA HIS A 66 3.46 11.25 -5.35
C HIS A 66 4.85 11.37 -4.70
N LEU A 67 5.32 10.30 -4.09
CA LEU A 67 6.64 10.24 -3.44
C LEU A 67 7.78 9.83 -4.38
N GLY A 68 7.52 9.71 -5.68
CA GLY A 68 8.54 9.49 -6.70
C GLY A 68 8.81 8.03 -7.05
N GLY A 69 8.04 7.09 -6.54
CA GLY A 69 8.11 5.67 -6.87
C GLY A 69 7.02 5.24 -7.86
N THR A 70 6.96 3.95 -8.10
CA THR A 70 5.91 3.29 -8.88
C THR A 70 5.50 1.99 -8.20
N LEU A 71 4.43 1.36 -8.66
CA LEU A 71 4.02 0.04 -8.14
C LEU A 71 5.10 -1.02 -8.30
N ASN A 72 5.97 -0.89 -9.32
CA ASN A 72 7.08 -1.82 -9.53
C ASN A 72 8.09 -1.80 -8.38
N ASP A 73 8.10 -0.74 -7.59
CA ASP A 73 9.00 -0.58 -6.45
C ASP A 73 8.48 -1.25 -5.18
N VAL A 74 7.23 -1.73 -5.16
CA VAL A 74 6.62 -2.36 -3.99
C VAL A 74 7.31 -3.69 -3.71
N ILE A 75 7.79 -3.83 -2.47
CA ILE A 75 8.50 -5.04 -1.99
C ILE A 75 7.68 -5.86 -1.00
N ARG A 76 6.73 -5.22 -0.32
CA ARG A 76 5.88 -5.87 0.68
C ARG A 76 4.51 -5.22 0.73
N THR A 77 3.49 -6.09 0.87
CA THR A 77 2.14 -5.68 1.26
C THR A 77 1.66 -6.53 2.43
N ARG A 78 0.87 -5.94 3.33
CA ARG A 78 0.15 -6.66 4.38
C ARG A 78 -1.32 -6.31 4.28
N ILE A 79 -2.15 -7.35 4.25
CA ILE A 79 -3.59 -7.23 4.07
C ILE A 79 -4.27 -7.72 5.35
N TYR A 80 -5.17 -6.90 5.87
CA TYR A 80 -6.00 -7.21 7.03
C TYR A 80 -7.45 -7.27 6.58
N VAL A 81 -8.12 -8.40 6.81
CA VAL A 81 -9.53 -8.57 6.43
C VAL A 81 -10.38 -8.75 7.68
N ARG A 82 -11.55 -8.14 7.69
CA ARG A 82 -12.49 -8.27 8.81
C ARG A 82 -13.09 -9.67 8.88
N ASP A 83 -13.49 -10.21 7.74
CA ASP A 83 -14.05 -11.55 7.59
C ASP A 83 -13.13 -12.37 6.71
N ILE A 84 -12.57 -13.44 7.28
CA ILE A 84 -11.64 -14.30 6.55
C ILE A 84 -12.28 -14.96 5.32
N SER A 85 -13.60 -15.09 5.29
CA SER A 85 -14.28 -15.62 4.11
C SER A 85 -14.15 -14.75 2.86
N ASP A 86 -13.74 -13.48 3.01
CA ASP A 86 -13.47 -12.55 1.91
C ASP A 86 -12.05 -12.69 1.34
N TRP A 87 -11.21 -13.56 1.91
CA TRP A 87 -9.79 -13.62 1.57
C TRP A 87 -9.52 -13.87 0.08
N GLU A 88 -10.31 -14.73 -0.54
CA GLU A 88 -10.08 -15.18 -1.92
C GLU A 88 -10.33 -14.06 -2.94
N VAL A 89 -11.43 -13.33 -2.81
CA VAL A 89 -11.74 -12.19 -3.68
C VAL A 89 -10.71 -11.07 -3.50
N ILE A 90 -10.30 -10.81 -2.29
CA ILE A 90 -9.28 -9.79 -1.97
C ILE A 90 -7.91 -10.20 -2.50
N ALA A 91 -7.51 -11.45 -2.28
CA ALA A 91 -6.25 -11.99 -2.77
C ALA A 91 -6.18 -11.95 -4.30
N LYS A 92 -7.28 -12.27 -5.00
CA LYS A 92 -7.33 -12.22 -6.46
C LYS A 92 -7.13 -10.79 -7.00
N ILE A 93 -7.75 -9.80 -6.37
CA ILE A 93 -7.59 -8.38 -6.77
C ILE A 93 -6.14 -7.95 -6.57
N HIS A 94 -5.53 -8.32 -5.44
CA HIS A 94 -4.11 -8.10 -5.19
C HIS A 94 -3.24 -8.78 -6.26
N GLY A 95 -3.53 -10.04 -6.57
CA GLY A 95 -2.81 -10.80 -7.58
C GLY A 95 -2.89 -10.19 -8.97
N ASP A 96 -4.06 -9.69 -9.38
CA ASP A 96 -4.23 -9.02 -10.67
C ASP A 96 -3.38 -7.75 -10.76
N LYS A 97 -3.21 -7.03 -9.66
CA LYS A 97 -2.40 -5.82 -9.59
C LYS A 97 -0.90 -6.11 -9.55
N PHE A 98 -0.49 -7.15 -8.83
CA PHE A 98 0.92 -7.40 -8.49
C PHE A 98 1.52 -8.64 -9.15
N CYS A 99 0.83 -9.31 -10.07
CA CYS A 99 1.29 -10.59 -10.64
C CYS A 99 2.67 -10.50 -11.35
N GLN A 100 3.04 -9.34 -11.88
CA GLN A 100 4.33 -9.11 -12.51
C GLN A 100 5.39 -8.57 -11.53
N ILE A 101 4.96 -7.99 -10.42
CA ILE A 101 5.82 -7.34 -9.43
C ILE A 101 6.22 -8.34 -8.34
N ARG A 102 5.25 -9.12 -7.86
CA ARG A 102 5.40 -10.21 -6.91
C ARG A 102 6.06 -9.81 -5.58
N PRO A 103 5.55 -8.79 -4.89
CA PRO A 103 6.03 -8.44 -3.55
C PRO A 103 5.78 -9.59 -2.58
N VAL A 104 6.52 -9.61 -1.47
CA VAL A 104 6.13 -10.49 -0.37
C VAL A 104 4.81 -10.01 0.21
N ASN A 105 3.93 -10.91 0.61
CA ASN A 105 2.58 -10.59 1.09
C ASN A 105 2.22 -11.44 2.30
N THR A 106 1.45 -10.85 3.20
CA THR A 106 0.78 -11.55 4.29
C THR A 106 -0.66 -11.06 4.36
N LEU A 107 -1.60 -11.99 4.49
CA LEU A 107 -3.03 -11.69 4.69
C LEU A 107 -3.49 -12.36 5.97
N ILE A 108 -4.10 -11.58 6.86
CA ILE A 108 -4.66 -12.07 8.12
C ILE A 108 -6.04 -11.49 8.37
N GLN A 109 -6.82 -12.17 9.20
CA GLN A 109 -8.06 -11.63 9.74
C GLN A 109 -7.73 -10.73 10.94
N ALA A 110 -8.39 -9.57 11.02
CA ALA A 110 -8.22 -8.65 12.12
C ALA A 110 -9.50 -7.87 12.39
N ILE A 111 -9.65 -7.40 13.61
CA ILE A 111 -10.71 -6.44 13.98
C ILE A 111 -10.23 -5.06 13.52
N LEU A 112 -10.96 -4.48 12.57
CA LEU A 112 -10.61 -3.18 12.00
C LEU A 112 -11.44 -2.07 12.67
N VAL A 113 -10.87 -0.86 12.68
CA VAL A 113 -11.56 0.31 13.21
C VAL A 113 -12.73 0.69 12.28
N GLY A 114 -13.89 0.97 12.88
CA GLY A 114 -15.11 1.31 12.14
C GLY A 114 -15.67 0.13 11.36
N ASP A 115 -16.26 0.41 10.19
CA ASP A 115 -16.96 -0.59 9.36
C ASP A 115 -16.13 -1.04 8.15
N CYS A 116 -14.81 -0.81 8.16
CA CYS A 116 -13.93 -1.24 7.08
C CYS A 116 -13.87 -2.75 6.98
N LEU A 117 -13.91 -3.27 5.76
CA LEU A 117 -13.83 -4.72 5.48
C LEU A 117 -12.40 -5.16 5.21
N VAL A 118 -11.55 -4.26 4.77
CA VAL A 118 -10.15 -4.53 4.43
C VAL A 118 -9.29 -3.31 4.70
N GLU A 119 -8.05 -3.56 5.08
CA GLU A 119 -7.00 -2.55 5.27
C GLU A 119 -5.71 -3.10 4.69
N VAL A 120 -4.92 -2.24 4.05
CA VAL A 120 -3.65 -2.65 3.43
C VAL A 120 -2.57 -1.62 3.75
N GLU A 121 -1.39 -2.12 4.08
CA GLU A 121 -0.16 -1.33 4.17
C GLU A 121 0.87 -1.84 3.16
N ALA A 122 1.80 -0.97 2.77
CA ALA A 122 2.82 -1.31 1.78
C ALA A 122 4.17 -0.69 2.10
N GLU A 123 5.21 -1.35 1.63
CA GLU A 123 6.58 -0.85 1.63
C GLU A 123 7.12 -0.94 0.21
N ALA A 124 7.83 0.11 -0.22
CA ALA A 124 8.47 0.16 -1.52
C ALA A 124 9.90 0.66 -1.40
N ILE A 125 10.75 0.20 -2.29
CA ILE A 125 12.11 0.71 -2.45
C ILE A 125 12.26 1.12 -3.91
N ILE A 126 12.55 2.40 -4.14
CA ILE A 126 12.77 2.91 -5.50
C ILE A 126 14.02 2.22 -6.05
N GLN A 127 13.83 1.52 -7.16
CA GLN A 127 14.91 0.81 -7.82
C GLN A 127 15.77 1.83 -8.57
N GLN A 128 17.08 1.79 -8.32
CA GLN A 128 18.02 2.53 -9.16
C GLN A 128 18.20 1.76 -10.46
N GLU A 129 18.26 2.47 -11.60
CA GLU A 129 18.71 1.85 -12.84
C GLU A 129 20.12 1.30 -12.59
N THR A 130 20.26 -0.04 -12.64
CA THR A 130 21.58 -0.63 -12.71
C THR A 130 22.17 -0.23 -14.06
N SER A 131 23.22 0.60 -14.05
CA SER A 131 24.06 0.72 -15.23
C SER A 131 24.44 -0.70 -15.64
N ASN A 132 24.24 -1.06 -16.92
CA ASN A 132 24.61 -2.34 -17.50
C ASN A 132 26.15 -2.48 -17.53
N GLU A 133 26.81 -2.44 -16.39
CA GLU A 133 28.21 -2.78 -16.25
C GLU A 133 28.30 -4.29 -15.99
N ASN A 134 28.44 -5.01 -17.11
CA ASN A 134 29.01 -6.34 -17.20
C ASN A 134 28.67 -7.29 -16.02
N ILE A 135 27.47 -7.86 -16.06
CA ILE A 135 27.29 -9.18 -15.46
C ILE A 135 28.02 -10.14 -16.40
N PRO A 136 29.11 -10.79 -15.98
CA PRO A 136 29.78 -11.79 -16.85
C PRO A 136 28.75 -12.85 -17.23
N ALA A 137 28.60 -13.11 -18.51
CA ALA A 137 27.80 -14.22 -18.99
C ALA A 137 28.38 -15.50 -18.37
N GLY A 138 27.60 -16.26 -17.60
CA GLY A 138 27.97 -17.59 -17.15
C GLY A 138 28.20 -17.81 -15.66
N VAL A 139 27.60 -16.98 -14.80
CA VAL A 139 27.54 -17.33 -13.37
C VAL A 139 26.13 -17.73 -12.99
#